data_c5c51deff4bacaefa181c628872c8f2b
#
_entry.id   c5c51deff4bacaefa181c628872c8f2b
#
_cell.length_a   1.000
_cell.length_b   1.000
_cell.length_c   1.000
_cell.angle_alpha   90.00
_cell.angle_beta   90.00
_cell.angle_gamma   90.00
#
_symmetry.space_group_name_H-M   'P 1'
#
loop_
_entity.id
_entity.type
_entity.pdbx_description
1 polymer ?
#
loop_
_entity_poly.entity_id
_entity_poly.type
_entity_poly.pdbx_seq_one_letter_code
_entity_poly.pdbx_strand_id
1 'polypeptide(L)'
;YWAMFAHSFGEGSTTQNEQGYYIGLETSPFAYWKFFASFDLFSFPWKKYRVNKPSRGTDALFQSTFTPYSNLSMYLGYRYKQKERDWIGSKGTLTLPIFHHQLRYRLNYSLGDVLSSRTTLDYNHFHSQDRAANKGYQVTQMISSQLPWARLFADVQGSYFFTEDYDSRVYASESGLLYTFYTPSFQGRGFRCSIRLRYEL
;
A
#
# COMPACT_ATOMS: atom_id res chain seq x y z
N TYR A 1 -18.78 4.68 14.77
CA TYR A 1 -19.19 5.06 13.42
C TYR A 1 -18.40 4.21 12.41
N TRP A 2 -19.09 3.40 11.63
CA TRP A 2 -18.49 2.58 10.58
C TRP A 2 -18.87 3.19 9.24
N ALA A 3 -17.88 3.77 8.53
CA ALA A 3 -18.07 4.21 7.17
C ALA A 3 -17.60 3.08 6.24
N MET A 4 -18.55 2.34 5.68
CA MET A 4 -18.28 1.14 4.88
C MET A 4 -17.52 1.44 3.58
N PHE A 5 -17.61 2.66 3.05
CA PHE A 5 -17.02 3.09 1.78
C PHE A 5 -16.13 4.33 1.88
N ALA A 6 -15.93 4.89 3.08
CA ALA A 6 -15.05 6.02 3.29
C ALA A 6 -13.75 5.57 3.96
N HIS A 7 -12.64 6.20 3.60
CA HIS A 7 -11.42 6.09 4.38
C HIS A 7 -11.72 6.64 5.77
N SER A 8 -11.72 5.78 6.80
CA SER A 8 -11.91 6.26 8.15
C SER A 8 -10.73 7.16 8.51
N PHE A 9 -11.02 8.35 8.97
CA PHE A 9 -10.05 9.23 9.59
C PHE A 9 -9.57 8.54 10.88
N GLY A 10 -8.39 7.95 10.84
CA GLY A 10 -7.83 7.26 11.99
C GLY A 10 -6.75 6.25 11.63
N GLU A 11 -5.74 6.18 12.48
CA GLU A 11 -4.61 5.24 12.42
C GLU A 11 -4.93 3.88 13.06
N GLY A 12 -5.92 3.85 13.95
CA GLY A 12 -6.37 2.67 14.66
C GLY A 12 -7.58 1.99 14.03
N SER A 13 -7.86 0.77 14.45
CA SER A 13 -9.10 0.06 14.10
C SER A 13 -10.34 0.62 14.80
N THR A 14 -10.15 1.50 15.79
CA THR A 14 -11.21 2.17 16.56
C THR A 14 -10.99 3.68 16.48
N THR A 15 -12.07 4.46 16.48
CA THR A 15 -12.04 5.93 16.46
C THR A 15 -11.80 6.57 17.83
N GLN A 16 -11.30 5.80 18.79
CA GLN A 16 -11.07 6.24 20.16
C GLN A 16 -9.62 6.69 20.36
N ASN A 17 -9.42 7.64 21.28
CA ASN A 17 -8.10 8.08 21.74
C ASN A 17 -7.21 8.60 20.60
N GLU A 18 -7.78 9.23 19.59
CA GLU A 18 -7.03 9.78 18.46
C GLU A 18 -7.53 11.19 18.14
N GLN A 19 -6.60 12.10 17.92
CA GLN A 19 -6.85 13.44 17.41
C GLN A 19 -5.79 13.79 16.39
N GLY A 20 -6.16 14.54 15.34
CA GLY A 20 -5.23 14.88 14.29
C GLY A 20 -5.76 15.92 13.31
N TYR A 21 -4.89 16.27 12.39
CA TYR A 21 -5.18 17.21 11.30
C TYR A 21 -4.75 16.58 9.99
N TYR A 22 -5.68 16.52 9.05
CA TYR A 22 -5.45 16.02 7.71
C TYR A 22 -5.67 17.13 6.71
N ILE A 23 -4.74 17.28 5.76
CA ILE A 23 -4.88 18.10 4.58
C ILE A 23 -4.55 17.31 3.35
N GLY A 24 -5.36 17.44 2.30
CA GLY A 24 -5.13 16.78 1.01
C GLY A 24 -5.37 17.77 -0.13
N LEU A 25 -4.56 17.64 -1.17
CA LEU A 25 -4.66 18.39 -2.41
C LEU A 25 -4.64 17.44 -3.60
N GLU A 26 -5.61 17.56 -4.46
CA GLU A 26 -5.64 16.89 -5.76
C GLU A 26 -5.65 17.95 -6.86
N THR A 27 -4.82 17.78 -7.89
CA THR A 27 -4.71 18.75 -8.99
C THR A 27 -4.29 18.08 -10.28
N SER A 28 -4.67 18.66 -11.41
CA SER A 28 -4.31 18.22 -12.76
C SER A 28 -3.82 19.44 -13.57
N PRO A 29 -2.65 20.02 -13.22
CA PRO A 29 -2.16 21.27 -13.81
C PRO A 29 -1.72 21.11 -15.27
N PHE A 30 -1.43 19.91 -15.72
CA PHE A 30 -0.99 19.59 -17.08
C PHE A 30 -1.87 18.51 -17.70
N ALA A 31 -2.03 18.53 -19.01
CA ALA A 31 -2.69 17.46 -19.75
C ALA A 31 -2.03 16.12 -19.41
N TYR A 32 -2.85 15.09 -19.22
CA TYR A 32 -2.42 13.71 -18.91
C TYR A 32 -1.79 13.50 -17.52
N TRP A 33 -1.60 14.55 -16.71
CA TRP A 33 -1.04 14.45 -15.37
C TRP A 33 -2.06 14.72 -14.28
N LYS A 34 -2.09 13.83 -13.30
CA LYS A 34 -2.87 13.99 -12.07
C LYS A 34 -1.95 13.81 -10.87
N PHE A 35 -1.98 14.77 -9.95
CA PHE A 35 -1.21 14.74 -8.71
C PHE A 35 -2.14 14.73 -7.52
N PHE A 36 -1.74 13.97 -6.52
CA PHE A 36 -2.36 13.99 -5.21
C PHE A 36 -1.26 14.08 -4.14
N ALA A 37 -1.44 14.95 -3.18
CA ALA A 37 -0.58 15.04 -2.01
C ALA A 37 -1.44 15.15 -0.76
N SER A 38 -1.07 14.44 0.29
CA SER A 38 -1.73 14.57 1.59
C SER A 38 -0.71 14.55 2.72
N PHE A 39 -1.08 15.22 3.80
CA PHE A 39 -0.30 15.31 5.01
C PHE A 39 -1.23 15.15 6.21
N ASP A 40 -0.90 14.20 7.09
CA ASP A 40 -1.65 13.85 8.28
C ASP A 40 -0.75 13.94 9.51
N LEU A 41 -1.20 14.69 10.50
CA LEU A 41 -0.61 14.78 11.83
C LEU A 41 -1.60 14.16 12.81
N PHE A 42 -1.18 13.14 13.52
CA PHE A 42 -2.04 12.47 14.50
C PHE A 42 -1.34 12.29 15.84
N SER A 43 -2.13 12.27 16.88
CA SER A 43 -1.66 12.03 18.25
C SER A 43 -2.65 11.20 19.03
N PHE A 44 -2.13 10.43 19.97
CA PHE A 44 -2.86 9.60 20.89
C PHE A 44 -2.64 10.13 22.30
N PRO A 45 -3.58 10.85 22.89
CA PRO A 45 -3.47 11.40 24.24
C PRO A 45 -3.32 10.35 25.33
N TRP A 46 -3.74 9.13 25.07
CA TRP A 46 -3.69 8.00 26.00
C TRP A 46 -2.91 6.82 25.40
N LYS A 47 -2.63 5.83 26.23
CA LYS A 47 -1.99 4.56 25.83
C LYS A 47 -2.75 3.87 24.71
N LYS A 48 -2.02 3.21 23.81
CA LYS A 48 -2.59 2.35 22.78
C LYS A 48 -1.82 1.04 22.68
N TYR A 49 -2.30 0.12 21.87
CA TYR A 49 -1.61 -1.14 21.61
C TYR A 49 -0.17 -0.91 21.19
N ARG A 50 0.79 -1.52 21.89
CA ARG A 50 2.25 -1.38 21.72
C ARG A 50 2.82 0.02 21.99
N VAL A 51 2.09 0.89 22.71
CA VAL A 51 2.63 2.19 23.13
C VAL A 51 2.03 2.55 24.50
N ASN A 52 2.85 2.47 25.54
CA ASN A 52 2.42 2.63 26.93
C ASN A 52 2.41 4.09 27.43
N LYS A 53 2.55 5.06 26.53
CA LYS A 53 2.50 6.49 26.84
C LYS A 53 1.76 7.25 25.72
N PRO A 54 1.37 8.52 25.93
CA PRO A 54 0.92 9.39 24.85
C PRO A 54 1.92 9.40 23.70
N SER A 55 1.43 9.36 22.47
CA SER A 55 2.28 9.24 21.28
C SER A 55 1.73 10.05 20.13
N ARG A 56 2.60 10.30 19.14
CA ARG A 56 2.27 11.08 17.96
C ARG A 56 2.88 10.46 16.70
N GLY A 57 2.38 10.89 15.57
CA GLY A 57 2.93 10.50 14.28
C GLY A 57 2.56 11.44 13.16
N THR A 58 3.15 11.16 12.02
CA THR A 58 2.98 11.92 10.78
C THR A 58 2.87 10.93 9.63
N ASP A 59 1.99 11.19 8.68
CA ASP A 59 1.85 10.43 7.45
C ASP A 59 1.80 11.41 6.28
N ALA A 60 2.73 11.31 5.36
CA ALA A 60 2.78 12.12 4.15
C ALA A 60 2.72 11.21 2.94
N LEU A 61 1.80 11.50 2.02
CA LEU A 61 1.59 10.73 0.80
C LEU A 61 1.68 11.66 -0.40
N PHE A 62 2.44 11.26 -1.40
CA PHE A 62 2.48 11.89 -2.72
C PHE A 62 2.18 10.85 -3.77
N GLN A 63 1.33 11.19 -4.72
CA GLN A 63 0.98 10.33 -5.86
C GLN A 63 1.00 11.15 -7.15
N SER A 64 1.50 10.54 -8.19
CA SER A 64 1.50 11.09 -9.55
C SER A 64 0.98 10.02 -10.49
N THR A 65 0.01 10.39 -11.33
CA THR A 65 -0.50 9.53 -12.40
C THR A 65 -0.33 10.24 -13.73
N PHE A 66 0.28 9.55 -14.67
CA PHE A 66 0.50 10.01 -16.02
C PHE A 66 -0.21 9.08 -17.02
N THR A 67 -1.11 9.63 -17.81
CA THR A 67 -1.95 8.87 -18.76
C THR A 67 -1.84 9.49 -20.15
N PRO A 68 -0.68 9.31 -20.85
CA PRO A 68 -0.45 9.95 -22.16
C PRO A 68 -1.39 9.44 -23.26
N TYR A 69 -1.84 8.20 -23.12
CA TYR A 69 -2.77 7.55 -24.04
C TYR A 69 -3.85 6.81 -23.26
N SER A 70 -5.01 6.57 -23.86
CA SER A 70 -6.12 5.84 -23.25
C SER A 70 -5.76 4.42 -22.82
N ASN A 71 -4.77 3.81 -23.46
CA ASN A 71 -4.31 2.44 -23.20
C ASN A 71 -3.04 2.38 -22.34
N LEU A 72 -2.45 3.50 -21.91
CA LEU A 72 -1.23 3.54 -21.13
C LEU A 72 -1.38 4.45 -19.91
N SER A 73 -1.16 3.91 -18.73
CA SER A 73 -1.17 4.65 -17.47
C SER A 73 0.02 4.28 -16.61
N MET A 74 0.71 5.27 -16.12
CA MET A 74 1.86 5.17 -15.20
C MET A 74 1.49 5.82 -13.88
N TYR A 75 1.77 5.16 -12.78
CA TYR A 75 1.55 5.66 -11.44
C TYR A 75 2.83 5.58 -10.62
N LEU A 76 3.15 6.65 -9.92
CA LEU A 76 4.21 6.73 -8.94
C LEU A 76 3.62 7.21 -7.61
N GLY A 77 3.80 6.43 -6.56
CA GLY A 77 3.37 6.78 -5.21
C GLY A 77 4.53 6.71 -4.23
N TYR A 78 4.67 7.71 -3.40
CA TYR A 78 5.60 7.75 -2.28
C TYR A 78 4.87 8.08 -1.00
N ARG A 79 5.09 7.28 0.04
CA ARG A 79 4.53 7.50 1.38
C ARG A 79 5.65 7.51 2.40
N TYR A 80 5.66 8.53 3.21
CA TYR A 80 6.46 8.64 4.42
C TYR A 80 5.56 8.57 5.64
N LYS A 81 5.87 7.67 6.57
CA LYS A 81 5.12 7.53 7.80
C LYS A 81 6.05 7.41 8.99
N GLN A 82 5.89 8.33 9.93
CA GLN A 82 6.54 8.29 11.24
C GLN A 82 5.50 8.01 12.31
N LYS A 83 5.81 7.13 13.24
CA LYS A 83 5.02 6.88 14.45
C LYS A 83 5.90 6.37 15.58
N GLU A 84 5.38 6.37 16.79
CA GLU A 84 6.08 5.86 17.95
C GLU A 84 5.66 4.44 18.28
N ARG A 85 6.60 3.63 18.78
CA ARG A 85 6.41 2.24 19.18
C ARG A 85 7.28 1.90 20.38
N ASP A 86 6.74 1.08 21.30
CA ASP A 86 7.48 0.59 22.45
C ASP A 86 8.45 -0.55 22.06
N TRP A 87 9.64 -0.44 22.58
CA TRP A 87 10.66 -1.48 22.55
C TRP A 87 10.96 -1.95 23.97
N ILE A 88 11.03 -3.26 24.15
CA ILE A 88 11.39 -3.89 25.42
C ILE A 88 12.90 -4.16 25.37
N GLY A 89 13.67 -3.33 26.03
CA GLY A 89 15.12 -3.49 26.19
C GLY A 89 15.49 -4.01 27.57
N SER A 90 16.78 -4.29 27.77
CA SER A 90 17.33 -4.76 29.07
C SER A 90 17.14 -3.78 30.24
N LYS A 91 16.93 -2.49 29.93
CA LYS A 91 16.71 -1.41 30.92
C LYS A 91 15.25 -0.96 31.05
N GLY A 92 14.29 -1.72 30.48
CA GLY A 92 12.86 -1.40 30.50
C GLY A 92 12.27 -1.09 29.13
N THR A 93 11.05 -0.58 29.13
CA THR A 93 10.33 -0.23 27.90
C THR A 93 10.64 1.21 27.49
N LEU A 94 11.18 1.38 26.30
CA LEU A 94 11.46 2.67 25.67
C LEU A 94 10.52 2.86 24.48
N THR A 95 9.86 4.02 24.41
CA THR A 95 9.07 4.38 23.22
C THR A 95 9.97 5.17 22.26
N LEU A 96 10.19 4.61 21.07
CA LEU A 96 11.08 5.16 20.05
C LEU A 96 10.33 5.44 18.76
N PRO A 97 10.75 6.48 17.99
CA PRO A 97 10.20 6.72 16.68
C PRO A 97 10.61 5.62 15.70
N ILE A 98 9.67 5.23 14.86
CA ILE A 98 9.85 4.34 13.72
C ILE A 98 9.46 5.07 12.45
N PHE A 99 10.18 4.81 11.38
CA PHE A 99 10.05 5.48 10.10
C PHE A 99 9.83 4.45 9.00
N HIS A 100 8.80 4.67 8.20
CA HIS A 100 8.48 3.85 7.03
C HIS A 100 8.52 4.72 5.78
N HIS A 101 9.26 4.30 4.80
CA HIS A 101 9.26 4.86 3.45
C HIS A 101 8.75 3.79 2.51
N GLN A 102 7.75 4.11 1.73
CA GLN A 102 7.14 3.22 0.76
C GLN A 102 7.14 3.89 -0.60
N LEU A 103 7.68 3.21 -1.58
CA LEU A 103 7.67 3.63 -2.98
C LEU A 103 6.93 2.59 -3.79
N ARG A 104 5.98 3.04 -4.61
CA ARG A 104 5.25 2.19 -5.55
C ARG A 104 5.28 2.79 -6.94
N TYR A 105 5.71 2.00 -7.90
CA TYR A 105 5.53 2.29 -9.31
C TYR A 105 4.59 1.28 -9.92
N ARG A 106 3.67 1.74 -10.78
CA ARG A 106 2.74 0.88 -11.50
C ARG A 106 2.64 1.33 -12.94
N LEU A 107 2.78 0.39 -13.85
CA LEU A 107 2.56 0.53 -15.27
C LEU A 107 1.37 -0.31 -15.67
N ASN A 108 0.35 0.31 -16.23
CA ASN A 108 -0.78 -0.39 -16.84
C ASN A 108 -0.74 -0.14 -18.36
N TYR A 109 -0.89 -1.21 -19.11
CA TYR A 109 -0.97 -1.17 -20.56
C TYR A 109 -2.11 -2.08 -21.02
N SER A 110 -2.97 -1.57 -21.93
CA SER A 110 -4.08 -2.33 -22.50
C SER A 110 -3.94 -2.42 -24.00
N LEU A 111 -4.13 -3.60 -24.55
CA LEU A 111 -4.15 -3.89 -25.97
C LEU A 111 -5.61 -4.16 -26.39
N GLY A 112 -6.30 -3.10 -26.77
CA GLY A 112 -7.75 -3.15 -26.98
C GLY A 112 -8.47 -3.56 -25.69
N ASP A 113 -9.64 -4.18 -25.85
CA ASP A 113 -10.45 -4.67 -24.73
C ASP A 113 -10.13 -6.11 -24.35
N VAL A 114 -9.22 -6.77 -25.08
CA VAL A 114 -8.95 -8.21 -24.95
C VAL A 114 -7.83 -8.50 -23.98
N LEU A 115 -6.78 -7.69 -23.94
CA LEU A 115 -5.59 -7.95 -23.14
C LEU A 115 -5.15 -6.72 -22.37
N SER A 116 -4.89 -6.89 -21.10
CA SER A 116 -4.24 -5.87 -20.29
C SER A 116 -3.09 -6.44 -19.46
N SER A 117 -2.09 -5.61 -19.24
CA SER A 117 -0.88 -5.93 -18.50
C SER A 117 -0.67 -4.89 -17.42
N ARG A 118 -0.36 -5.33 -16.21
CA ARG A 118 -0.03 -4.48 -15.08
C ARG A 118 1.26 -4.94 -14.44
N THR A 119 2.26 -4.08 -14.46
CA THR A 119 3.51 -4.26 -13.73
C THR A 119 3.50 -3.36 -12.50
N THR A 120 3.78 -3.91 -11.32
CA THR A 120 3.88 -3.16 -10.07
C THR A 120 5.23 -3.44 -9.43
N LEU A 121 5.93 -2.38 -9.03
CA LEU A 121 7.16 -2.43 -8.27
C LEU A 121 6.91 -1.75 -6.93
N ASP A 122 7.13 -2.46 -5.84
CA ASP A 122 7.01 -1.96 -4.48
C ASP A 122 8.37 -2.00 -3.81
N TYR A 123 8.71 -0.94 -3.10
CA TYR A 123 9.88 -0.87 -2.24
C TYR A 123 9.49 -0.28 -0.89
N ASN A 124 9.83 -1.00 0.19
CA ASN A 124 9.62 -0.59 1.56
C ASN A 124 10.97 -0.45 2.26
N HIS A 125 11.16 0.64 2.96
CA HIS A 125 12.30 0.86 3.83
C HIS A 125 11.81 1.22 5.23
N PHE A 126 12.18 0.39 6.19
CA PHE A 126 11.90 0.58 7.60
C PHE A 126 13.17 0.99 8.34
N HIS A 127 13.06 1.97 9.21
CA HIS A 127 14.15 2.46 10.04
C HIS A 127 13.66 2.79 11.44
N SER A 128 14.46 2.46 12.45
CA SER A 128 14.24 2.78 13.86
C SER A 128 15.58 3.15 14.50
N GLN A 129 15.54 3.95 15.58
CA GLN A 129 16.78 4.32 16.29
C GLN A 129 17.48 3.14 16.99
N ASP A 130 16.74 2.06 17.28
CA ASP A 130 17.24 0.92 18.05
C ASP A 130 17.53 -0.31 17.19
N ARG A 131 17.29 -0.27 15.88
CA ARG A 131 17.51 -1.40 14.96
C ARG A 131 18.14 -0.94 13.66
N ALA A 132 18.86 -1.87 13.04
CA ALA A 132 19.33 -1.70 11.67
C ALA A 132 18.14 -1.44 10.72
N ALA A 133 18.38 -0.62 9.72
CA ALA A 133 17.40 -0.38 8.68
C ALA A 133 17.09 -1.67 7.92
N ASN A 134 15.81 -1.92 7.64
CA ASN A 134 15.33 -3.11 6.94
C ASN A 134 14.69 -2.70 5.63
N LYS A 135 14.88 -3.51 4.60
CA LYS A 135 14.35 -3.29 3.25
C LYS A 135 13.47 -4.44 2.81
N GLY A 136 12.48 -4.10 2.03
CA GLY A 136 11.66 -5.08 1.33
C GLY A 136 11.32 -4.59 -0.06
N TYR A 137 11.26 -5.48 -1.04
CA TYR A 137 10.81 -5.16 -2.39
C TYR A 137 9.96 -6.27 -2.96
N GLN A 138 9.13 -5.90 -3.90
CA GLN A 138 8.25 -6.79 -4.62
C GLN A 138 8.12 -6.34 -6.07
N VAL A 139 8.13 -7.31 -6.96
CA VAL A 139 7.79 -7.13 -8.37
C VAL A 139 6.59 -8.02 -8.66
N THR A 140 5.52 -7.41 -9.15
CA THR A 140 4.29 -8.12 -9.51
C THR A 140 3.97 -7.85 -10.97
N GLN A 141 3.75 -8.91 -11.72
CA GLN A 141 3.24 -8.88 -13.08
C GLN A 141 1.87 -9.53 -13.12
N MET A 142 0.88 -8.81 -13.61
CA MET A 142 -0.48 -9.28 -13.82
C MET A 142 -0.83 -9.15 -15.30
N ILE A 143 -1.39 -10.20 -15.86
CA ILE A 143 -1.93 -10.25 -17.23
C ILE A 143 -3.39 -10.62 -17.10
N SER A 144 -4.26 -9.79 -17.66
CA SER A 144 -5.70 -10.02 -17.72
C SER A 144 -6.13 -10.15 -19.17
N SER A 145 -6.87 -11.18 -19.49
CA SER A 145 -7.41 -11.43 -20.83
C SER A 145 -8.90 -11.64 -20.76
N GLN A 146 -9.60 -10.98 -21.68
CA GLN A 146 -11.02 -11.21 -21.93
C GLN A 146 -11.15 -11.93 -23.27
N LEU A 147 -11.78 -13.09 -23.27
CA LEU A 147 -12.10 -13.89 -24.45
C LEU A 147 -13.60 -13.78 -24.74
N PRO A 148 -14.05 -12.75 -25.51
CA PRO A 148 -15.48 -12.44 -25.68
C PRO A 148 -16.27 -13.60 -26.29
N TRP A 149 -15.65 -14.33 -27.23
CA TRP A 149 -16.24 -15.50 -27.90
C TRP A 149 -16.50 -16.67 -26.94
N ALA A 150 -15.72 -16.79 -25.85
CA ALA A 150 -15.89 -17.80 -24.82
C ALA A 150 -16.58 -17.29 -23.56
N ARG A 151 -16.92 -15.98 -23.48
CA ARG A 151 -17.42 -15.31 -22.27
C ARG A 151 -16.53 -15.58 -21.06
N LEU A 152 -15.22 -15.71 -21.29
CA LEU A 152 -14.22 -16.08 -20.30
C LEU A 152 -13.28 -14.92 -20.03
N PHE A 153 -13.09 -14.63 -18.74
CA PHE A 153 -12.07 -13.71 -18.25
C PHE A 153 -11.02 -14.50 -17.49
N ALA A 154 -9.77 -14.25 -17.79
CA ALA A 154 -8.63 -14.90 -17.17
C ALA A 154 -7.65 -13.84 -16.65
N ASP A 155 -7.30 -13.91 -15.37
CA ASP A 155 -6.23 -13.15 -14.77
C ASP A 155 -5.14 -14.09 -14.28
N VAL A 156 -3.92 -13.81 -14.68
CA VAL A 156 -2.72 -14.52 -14.21
C VAL A 156 -1.80 -13.49 -13.57
N GLN A 157 -1.42 -13.74 -12.33
CA GLN A 157 -0.53 -12.87 -11.57
C GLN A 157 0.65 -13.64 -11.01
N GLY A 158 1.86 -13.13 -11.24
CA GLY A 158 3.10 -13.59 -10.64
C GLY A 158 3.72 -12.49 -9.79
N SER A 159 4.14 -12.82 -8.58
CA SER A 159 4.79 -11.89 -7.66
C SER A 159 6.06 -12.51 -7.12
N TYR A 160 7.19 -11.82 -7.27
CA TYR A 160 8.43 -12.14 -6.57
C TYR A 160 8.65 -11.11 -5.47
N PHE A 161 9.02 -11.56 -4.28
CA PHE A 161 9.23 -10.69 -3.13
C PHE A 161 10.46 -11.09 -2.33
N PHE A 162 11.05 -10.10 -1.70
CA PHE A 162 12.13 -10.23 -0.72
C PHE A 162 11.95 -9.19 0.37
N THR A 163 12.07 -9.61 1.64
CA THR A 163 12.05 -8.70 2.80
C THR A 163 13.05 -9.20 3.83
N GLU A 164 13.81 -8.29 4.42
CA GLU A 164 14.81 -8.62 5.42
C GLU A 164 14.18 -8.96 6.77
N ASP A 165 13.05 -8.30 7.11
CA ASP A 165 12.33 -8.55 8.37
C ASP A 165 10.82 -8.33 8.18
N TYR A 166 10.04 -8.66 9.19
CA TYR A 166 8.59 -8.46 9.24
C TYR A 166 8.19 -6.98 9.09
N ASP A 167 8.99 -6.05 9.62
CA ASP A 167 8.69 -4.63 9.57
C ASP A 167 8.82 -4.04 8.14
N SER A 168 9.60 -4.67 7.25
CA SER A 168 9.73 -4.32 5.83
C SER A 168 8.83 -5.12 4.88
N ARG A 169 7.86 -5.88 5.41
CA ARG A 169 6.92 -6.69 4.60
C ARG A 169 6.25 -5.88 3.51
N VAL A 170 5.96 -6.56 2.41
CA VAL A 170 5.27 -5.99 1.25
C VAL A 170 3.86 -6.59 1.11
N TYR A 171 2.97 -5.88 0.45
CA TYR A 171 1.58 -6.28 0.29
C TYR A 171 1.22 -6.35 -1.20
N ALA A 172 0.73 -7.51 -1.64
CA ALA A 172 0.21 -7.67 -2.98
C ALA A 172 -1.31 -7.46 -3.01
N SER A 173 -1.77 -6.71 -4.00
CA SER A 173 -3.17 -6.70 -4.35
C SER A 173 -3.42 -7.83 -5.33
N GLU A 174 -4.06 -8.90 -4.88
CA GLU A 174 -4.44 -10.03 -5.72
C GLU A 174 -5.89 -9.88 -6.21
N SER A 175 -6.16 -10.34 -7.42
CA SER A 175 -7.53 -10.43 -7.92
C SER A 175 -8.27 -11.53 -7.16
N GLY A 176 -9.03 -11.15 -6.15
CA GLY A 176 -9.87 -12.04 -5.36
C GLY A 176 -11.12 -12.52 -6.09
N LEU A 177 -11.80 -13.50 -5.51
CA LEU A 177 -13.16 -13.85 -5.90
C LEU A 177 -14.13 -12.71 -5.55
N LEU A 178 -15.31 -12.71 -6.16
CA LEU A 178 -16.35 -11.74 -5.87
C LEU A 178 -16.63 -11.69 -4.36
N TYR A 179 -16.68 -10.48 -3.78
CA TYR A 179 -16.86 -10.22 -2.35
C TYR A 179 -15.74 -10.65 -1.41
N THR A 180 -14.58 -11.07 -1.91
CA THR A 180 -13.42 -11.35 -1.08
C THR A 180 -12.44 -10.17 -1.14
N PHE A 181 -12.16 -9.57 0.03
CA PHE A 181 -11.15 -8.53 0.18
C PHE A 181 -9.94 -9.11 0.91
N TYR A 182 -8.98 -9.58 0.15
CA TYR A 182 -7.77 -10.17 0.71
C TYR A 182 -6.54 -9.49 0.12
N THR A 183 -5.71 -8.93 1.00
CA THR A 183 -4.42 -8.35 0.63
C THR A 183 -3.33 -9.10 1.41
N PRO A 184 -2.74 -10.14 0.81
CA PRO A 184 -1.70 -10.91 1.48
C PRO A 184 -0.48 -10.05 1.78
N SER A 185 0.07 -10.23 2.98
CA SER A 185 1.38 -9.70 3.35
C SER A 185 2.45 -10.74 3.12
N PHE A 186 3.56 -10.35 2.49
CA PHE A 186 4.69 -11.23 2.21
C PHE A 186 5.88 -10.86 3.07
N GLN A 187 6.51 -11.88 3.63
CA GLN A 187 7.69 -11.81 4.47
C GLN A 187 8.73 -12.84 4.03
N GLY A 188 10.01 -12.50 4.15
CA GLY A 188 11.11 -13.36 3.71
C GLY A 188 11.33 -13.29 2.20
N ARG A 189 11.61 -14.39 1.56
CA ARG A 189 11.86 -14.48 0.12
C ARG A 189 10.97 -15.55 -0.51
N GLY A 190 10.32 -15.20 -1.60
CA GLY A 190 9.46 -16.16 -2.28
C GLY A 190 8.93 -15.69 -3.62
N PHE A 191 8.25 -16.61 -4.26
CA PHE A 191 7.46 -16.37 -5.46
C PHE A 191 6.03 -16.85 -5.22
N ARG A 192 5.06 -16.07 -5.67
CA ARG A 192 3.64 -16.42 -5.60
C ARG A 192 2.99 -16.25 -6.96
N CYS A 193 2.22 -17.25 -7.36
CA CYS A 193 1.38 -17.19 -8.56
C CYS A 193 -0.08 -17.35 -8.17
N SER A 194 -0.96 -16.59 -8.80
CA SER A 194 -2.40 -16.73 -8.70
C SER A 194 -3.04 -16.69 -10.08
N ILE A 195 -4.06 -17.52 -10.27
CA ILE A 195 -4.85 -17.58 -11.50
C ILE A 195 -6.33 -17.44 -11.10
N ARG A 196 -7.03 -16.54 -11.75
CA ARG A 196 -8.48 -16.38 -11.61
C ARG A 196 -9.13 -16.56 -12.96
N LEU A 197 -10.14 -17.41 -13.00
CA LEU A 197 -11.00 -17.59 -14.15
C LEU A 197 -12.43 -17.18 -13.76
N ARG A 198 -13.08 -16.41 -14.63
CA ARG A 198 -14.49 -16.00 -14.48
C ARG A 198 -15.21 -16.27 -15.78
N TYR A 199 -16.29 -17.02 -15.71
CA TYR A 199 -17.20 -17.29 -16.82
C TYR A 199 -18.50 -16.52 -16.60
N GLU A 200 -18.99 -15.84 -17.63
CA GLU A 200 -20.27 -15.15 -17.62
C GLU A 200 -21.30 -15.99 -18.37
N LEU A 201 -22.38 -16.34 -17.69
CA LEU A 201 -23.53 -17.08 -18.24
C LEU A 201 -24.42 -16.20 -19.10
#